data_d85777cc6de538ae524eb83c37a2b13b
#
_entry.id   d85777cc6de538ae524eb83c37a2b13b
#
_cell.length_a   1.000
_cell.length_b   1.000
_cell.length_c   1.000
_cell.angle_alpha   90.00
_cell.angle_beta   90.00
_cell.angle_gamma   90.00
#
_symmetry.space_group_name_H-M   'P 1'
#
loop_
_entity.id
_entity.type
_entity.pdbx_description
1 polymer ?
#
loop_
_entity_poly.entity_id
_entity_poly.type
_entity_poly.pdbx_seq_one_letter_code
_entity_poly.pdbx_strand_id
1 'polypeptide(L)'
;MGFSNQIDSTRLISSTTSFDIDNVNYFSNSLRRSFVNFSLRQELDLSGEHFNVNVSGAYFLSGFNSGDIHVASKLVIGSNTDQSNIYGLRAELKGSYSLVEPIMVFQYYENSLGQNVVDYNKTSSIRGRVSLSNGFRKGNVNLSLEYESLINAVYFQSDFSSKQYSETIQLLTPSLSYKYEGKVVKSHSRVLYQISSQDSIYSLPEWVLQSNVAFKFRLFKKKVGIEMGVDAWYFSDYYARGYLPMVNHMFIQSSNKYGN
;
A
#
# COMPACT_ATOMS: atom_id res chain seq x y z
N MET A 1 -24.85 -7.19 -9.67
CA MET A 1 -26.04 -6.38 -9.27
C MET A 1 -25.70 -5.66 -7.99
N GLY A 2 -25.70 -4.35 -7.99
CA GLY A 2 -25.45 -3.54 -6.80
C GLY A 2 -26.76 -2.96 -6.28
N PHE A 3 -26.97 -2.99 -4.97
CA PHE A 3 -28.07 -2.31 -4.30
C PHE A 3 -27.49 -1.13 -3.53
N SER A 4 -27.99 0.07 -3.77
CA SER A 4 -27.63 1.25 -2.97
C SER A 4 -28.87 1.78 -2.25
N ASN A 5 -28.81 1.98 -0.95
CA ASN A 5 -29.81 2.65 -0.16
C ASN A 5 -29.27 4.00 0.32
N GLN A 6 -29.98 5.06 0.02
CA GLN A 6 -29.65 6.41 0.44
C GLN A 6 -30.68 6.88 1.47
N ILE A 7 -30.23 7.28 2.65
CA ILE A 7 -31.10 7.79 3.71
C ILE A 7 -30.47 9.09 4.29
N ASP A 8 -31.28 10.15 4.24
CA ASP A 8 -31.20 11.42 4.96
C ASP A 8 -30.18 12.49 4.50
N SER A 9 -30.66 13.76 4.49
CA SER A 9 -30.03 14.95 3.90
C SER A 9 -28.86 15.53 4.70
N THR A 10 -28.57 15.03 5.91
CA THR A 10 -27.47 15.49 6.77
C THR A 10 -26.42 14.41 7.06
N ARG A 11 -26.70 13.17 6.75
CA ARG A 11 -25.76 12.04 6.89
C ARG A 11 -25.93 11.13 5.67
N LEU A 12 -24.94 11.10 4.81
CA LEU A 12 -24.90 10.13 3.72
C LEU A 12 -24.48 8.78 4.29
N ILE A 13 -25.41 7.83 4.30
CA ILE A 13 -25.12 6.43 4.55
C ILE A 13 -25.31 5.71 3.24
N SER A 14 -24.24 5.20 2.65
CA SER A 14 -24.34 4.32 1.50
C SER A 14 -23.84 2.93 1.86
N SER A 15 -24.54 1.91 1.41
CA SER A 15 -24.15 0.51 1.54
C SER A 15 -24.20 -0.13 0.17
N THR A 16 -23.08 -0.70 -0.24
CA THR A 16 -22.97 -1.41 -1.51
C THR A 16 -22.59 -2.84 -1.28
N THR A 17 -23.36 -3.78 -1.81
CA THR A 17 -23.03 -5.21 -1.82
C THR A 17 -22.79 -5.61 -3.26
N SER A 18 -21.67 -6.23 -3.55
CA SER A 18 -21.34 -6.75 -4.87
C SER A 18 -20.88 -8.19 -4.80
N PHE A 19 -21.18 -8.92 -5.86
CA PHE A 19 -20.64 -10.25 -6.12
C PHE A 19 -19.70 -10.15 -7.31
N ASP A 20 -18.44 -10.54 -7.11
CA ASP A 20 -17.45 -10.51 -8.17
C ASP A 20 -17.06 -11.94 -8.55
N ILE A 21 -16.80 -12.13 -9.84
CA ILE A 21 -16.33 -13.39 -10.42
C ILE A 21 -15.01 -13.11 -11.13
N ASP A 22 -13.93 -13.71 -10.63
CA ASP A 22 -12.60 -13.59 -11.20
C ASP A 22 -12.09 -14.93 -11.67
N ASN A 23 -11.43 -14.97 -12.82
CA ASN A 23 -10.77 -16.17 -13.35
C ASN A 23 -9.28 -16.10 -13.08
N VAL A 24 -8.76 -17.06 -12.35
CA VAL A 24 -7.31 -17.25 -12.15
C VAL A 24 -6.84 -18.44 -12.96
N ASN A 25 -5.95 -18.18 -13.91
CA ASN A 25 -5.39 -19.20 -14.78
C ASN A 25 -3.89 -19.33 -14.54
N TYR A 26 -3.43 -20.56 -14.35
CA TYR A 26 -2.03 -20.90 -14.26
C TYR A 26 -1.64 -21.87 -15.37
N PHE A 27 -0.55 -21.57 -16.07
CA PHE A 27 -0.01 -22.39 -17.14
C PHE A 27 1.46 -22.69 -16.88
N SER A 28 1.82 -23.96 -16.86
CA SER A 28 3.20 -24.45 -16.94
C SER A 28 3.27 -25.52 -18.02
N ASN A 29 4.49 -25.94 -18.38
CA ASN A 29 4.69 -26.95 -19.45
C ASN A 29 4.00 -28.28 -19.17
N SER A 30 3.86 -28.67 -17.90
CA SER A 30 3.25 -29.92 -17.45
C SER A 30 1.94 -29.74 -16.67
N LEU A 31 1.66 -28.54 -16.17
CA LEU A 31 0.51 -28.28 -15.30
C LEU A 31 -0.33 -27.14 -15.85
N ARG A 32 -1.61 -27.41 -16.08
CA ARG A 32 -2.60 -26.43 -16.45
C ARG A 32 -3.68 -26.39 -15.38
N ARG A 33 -3.74 -25.30 -14.62
CA ARG A 33 -4.77 -25.09 -13.60
C ARG A 33 -5.56 -23.82 -13.90
N SER A 34 -6.88 -23.94 -13.78
CA SER A 34 -7.81 -22.83 -13.93
C SER A 34 -8.75 -22.85 -12.74
N PHE A 35 -8.92 -21.71 -12.09
CA PHE A 35 -9.82 -21.54 -10.95
C PHE A 35 -10.78 -20.41 -11.23
N VAL A 36 -12.03 -20.60 -10.81
CA VAL A 36 -13.04 -19.55 -10.81
C VAL A 36 -13.26 -19.13 -9.37
N ASN A 37 -12.90 -17.89 -9.06
CA ASN A 37 -13.09 -17.32 -7.74
C ASN A 37 -14.44 -16.60 -7.68
N PHE A 38 -15.22 -16.91 -6.63
CA PHE A 38 -16.43 -16.16 -6.29
C PHE A 38 -16.16 -15.39 -5.01
N SER A 39 -16.40 -14.09 -5.02
CA SER A 39 -16.26 -13.25 -3.84
C SER A 39 -17.51 -12.43 -3.56
N LEU A 40 -17.75 -12.20 -2.27
CA LEU A 40 -18.75 -11.29 -1.76
C LEU A 40 -18.04 -10.06 -1.20
N ARG A 41 -18.44 -8.87 -1.62
CA ARG A 41 -17.93 -7.59 -1.10
C ARG A 41 -19.06 -6.78 -0.50
N GLN A 42 -18.75 -6.12 0.59
CA GLN A 42 -19.63 -5.14 1.20
C GLN A 42 -18.84 -3.88 1.57
N GLU A 43 -19.43 -2.74 1.28
CA GLU A 43 -18.88 -1.44 1.62
C GLU A 43 -19.94 -0.60 2.30
N LEU A 44 -19.56 0.09 3.37
CA LEU A 44 -20.39 1.00 4.14
C LEU A 44 -19.67 2.34 4.26
N ASP A 45 -20.32 3.40 3.78
CA ASP A 45 -19.88 4.77 3.91
C ASP A 45 -20.82 5.57 4.79
N LEU A 46 -20.25 6.24 5.78
CA LEU A 46 -20.91 7.18 6.66
C LEU A 46 -20.19 8.52 6.57
N SER A 47 -20.83 9.55 6.09
CA SER A 47 -20.24 10.88 6.03
C SER A 47 -21.09 11.92 6.74
N GLY A 48 -20.44 12.82 7.45
CA GLY A 48 -20.98 13.98 8.08
C GLY A 48 -20.13 15.20 7.82
N GLU A 49 -20.52 16.36 8.30
CA GLU A 49 -19.84 17.63 8.05
C GLU A 49 -18.38 17.65 8.50
N HIS A 50 -18.04 16.91 9.57
CA HIS A 50 -16.70 16.89 10.17
C HIS A 50 -16.09 15.51 10.27
N PHE A 51 -16.73 14.49 9.75
CA PHE A 51 -16.19 13.13 9.76
C PHE A 51 -16.61 12.35 8.52
N ASN A 52 -15.79 11.38 8.18
CA ASN A 52 -16.09 10.35 7.18
C ASN A 52 -15.60 9.01 7.70
N VAL A 53 -16.46 7.99 7.67
CA VAL A 53 -16.14 6.61 8.01
C VAL A 53 -16.43 5.76 6.79
N ASN A 54 -15.45 5.00 6.37
CA ASN A 54 -15.60 3.96 5.36
C ASN A 54 -15.18 2.63 5.97
N VAL A 55 -15.99 1.60 5.79
CA VAL A 55 -15.68 0.21 6.17
C VAL A 55 -15.99 -0.67 4.98
N SER A 56 -15.05 -1.50 4.61
CA SER A 56 -15.22 -2.47 3.53
C SER A 56 -14.74 -3.85 3.94
N GLY A 57 -15.41 -4.88 3.41
CA GLY A 57 -15.05 -6.27 3.63
C GLY A 57 -15.25 -7.08 2.36
N ALA A 58 -14.39 -8.09 2.15
CA ALA A 58 -14.54 -9.07 1.10
C ALA A 58 -14.23 -10.47 1.64
N TYR A 59 -14.98 -11.45 1.20
CA TYR A 59 -14.79 -12.86 1.50
C TYR A 59 -14.87 -13.68 0.22
N PHE A 60 -13.91 -14.56 0.02
CA PHE A 60 -13.82 -15.42 -1.15
C PHE A 60 -14.44 -16.79 -0.85
N LEU A 61 -15.56 -17.07 -1.51
CA LEU A 61 -16.40 -18.25 -1.27
C LEU A 61 -15.83 -19.52 -1.90
N SER A 62 -15.16 -19.40 -3.05
CA SER A 62 -14.65 -20.54 -3.79
C SER A 62 -13.47 -20.17 -4.68
N GLY A 63 -12.85 -21.19 -5.28
CA GLY A 63 -11.71 -21.04 -6.18
C GLY A 63 -10.37 -21.15 -5.47
N PHE A 64 -9.31 -20.68 -6.10
CA PHE A 64 -7.94 -20.68 -5.55
C PHE A 64 -7.86 -19.86 -4.24
N ASN A 65 -8.57 -18.76 -4.20
CA ASN A 65 -8.60 -17.85 -3.05
C ASN A 65 -9.70 -18.19 -2.04
N SER A 66 -10.28 -19.38 -2.08
CA SER A 66 -11.34 -19.79 -1.15
C SER A 66 -10.94 -19.58 0.30
N GLY A 67 -11.80 -18.90 1.08
CA GLY A 67 -11.53 -18.56 2.47
C GLY A 67 -10.60 -17.36 2.67
N ASP A 68 -10.23 -16.64 1.59
CA ASP A 68 -9.55 -15.35 1.73
C ASP A 68 -10.48 -14.30 2.32
N ILE A 69 -9.91 -13.44 3.15
CA ILE A 69 -10.63 -12.38 3.86
C ILE A 69 -9.88 -11.07 3.67
N HIS A 70 -10.61 -10.02 3.34
CA HIS A 70 -10.11 -8.65 3.38
C HIS A 70 -11.09 -7.78 4.14
N VAL A 71 -10.60 -7.04 5.13
CA VAL A 71 -11.37 -6.03 5.85
C VAL A 71 -10.55 -4.76 5.89
N ALA A 72 -11.16 -3.64 5.60
CA ALA A 72 -10.52 -2.35 5.71
C ALA A 72 -11.46 -1.33 6.35
N SER A 73 -10.89 -0.41 7.11
CA SER A 73 -11.61 0.69 7.71
C SER A 73 -10.81 2.00 7.59
N LYS A 74 -11.53 3.08 7.44
CA LYS A 74 -10.98 4.43 7.39
C LYS A 74 -11.90 5.37 8.15
N LEU A 75 -11.33 6.12 9.07
CA LEU A 75 -12.00 7.21 9.77
C LEU A 75 -11.23 8.50 9.48
N VAL A 76 -11.93 9.53 9.08
CA VAL A 76 -11.39 10.88 8.90
C VAL A 76 -12.17 11.82 9.78
N ILE A 77 -11.48 12.65 10.55
CA ILE A 77 -12.06 13.68 11.40
C ILE A 77 -11.36 15.01 11.12
N GLY A 78 -12.09 16.09 10.93
CA GLY A 78 -11.53 17.42 10.73
C GLY A 78 -12.40 18.34 9.90
N SER A 79 -12.04 19.60 9.84
CA SER A 79 -12.72 20.60 9.02
C SER A 79 -12.35 20.41 7.55
N ASN A 80 -13.30 20.06 6.74
CA ASN A 80 -13.22 19.87 5.30
C ASN A 80 -12.77 18.48 4.84
N THR A 81 -13.73 17.66 4.46
CA THR A 81 -13.52 16.35 3.85
C THR A 81 -13.11 16.43 2.38
N ASP A 82 -13.19 17.64 1.77
CA ASP A 82 -12.80 17.85 0.37
C ASP A 82 -11.28 17.94 0.21
N GLN A 83 -10.72 17.12 -0.66
CA GLN A 83 -9.27 16.96 -0.85
C GLN A 83 -8.56 18.19 -1.45
N SER A 84 -9.31 19.18 -1.93
CA SER A 84 -8.75 20.30 -2.67
C SER A 84 -8.21 21.46 -1.82
N ASN A 85 -8.71 21.66 -0.58
CA ASN A 85 -8.32 22.76 0.30
C ASN A 85 -8.28 22.32 1.76
N ILE A 86 -7.20 21.71 2.18
CA ILE A 86 -7.01 21.30 3.58
C ILE A 86 -6.57 22.54 4.39
N TYR A 87 -7.54 23.30 4.88
CA TYR A 87 -7.28 24.28 5.93
C TYR A 87 -7.69 23.68 7.28
N GLY A 88 -6.80 23.77 8.26
CA GLY A 88 -7.07 23.29 9.61
C GLY A 88 -6.56 21.87 9.89
N LEU A 89 -6.90 21.40 11.08
CA LEU A 89 -6.46 20.11 11.59
C LEU A 89 -7.35 18.99 11.07
N ARG A 90 -6.72 17.92 10.58
CA ARG A 90 -7.35 16.68 10.14
C ARG A 90 -6.64 15.49 10.74
N ALA A 91 -7.40 14.58 11.34
CA ALA A 91 -6.95 13.28 11.78
C ALA A 91 -7.49 12.19 10.86
N GLU A 92 -6.67 11.23 10.53
CA GLU A 92 -7.06 10.07 9.74
C GLU A 92 -6.55 8.80 10.42
N LEU A 93 -7.44 7.83 10.64
CA LEU A 93 -7.16 6.49 11.12
C LEU A 93 -7.53 5.50 10.02
N LYS A 94 -6.61 4.63 9.67
CA LYS A 94 -6.83 3.50 8.77
C LYS A 94 -6.47 2.21 9.46
N GLY A 95 -7.27 1.17 9.23
CA GLY A 95 -6.99 -0.18 9.66
C GLY A 95 -7.33 -1.15 8.54
N SER A 96 -6.54 -2.19 8.37
CA SER A 96 -6.90 -3.30 7.49
C SER A 96 -6.39 -4.62 8.05
N TYR A 97 -7.15 -5.66 7.78
CA TYR A 97 -6.80 -7.05 7.99
C TYR A 97 -6.97 -7.81 6.71
N SER A 98 -6.02 -8.66 6.38
CA SER A 98 -6.16 -9.60 5.27
C SER A 98 -5.61 -10.98 5.66
N LEU A 99 -6.32 -12.00 5.25
CA LEU A 99 -5.90 -13.40 5.27
C LEU A 99 -6.00 -13.89 3.85
N VAL A 100 -4.88 -14.18 3.20
CA VAL A 100 -4.84 -14.44 1.77
C VAL A 100 -3.99 -15.65 1.42
N GLU A 101 -4.46 -16.39 0.44
CA GLU A 101 -3.67 -17.44 -0.19
C GLU A 101 -2.43 -16.84 -0.86
N PRO A 102 -1.21 -17.36 -0.62
CA PRO A 102 -0.03 -16.93 -1.35
C PRO A 102 -0.25 -17.04 -2.86
N ILE A 103 0.22 -16.05 -3.61
CA ILE A 103 0.04 -16.05 -5.06
C ILE A 103 0.63 -17.32 -5.68
N MET A 104 -0.01 -17.81 -6.70
CA MET A 104 0.23 -19.13 -7.28
C MET A 104 1.69 -19.36 -7.69
N VAL A 105 2.40 -18.33 -8.12
CA VAL A 105 3.81 -18.43 -8.52
C VAL A 105 4.75 -18.86 -7.39
N PHE A 106 4.39 -18.63 -6.11
CA PHE A 106 5.17 -19.15 -4.98
C PHE A 106 4.94 -20.64 -4.75
N GLN A 107 3.75 -21.13 -5.07
CA GLN A 107 3.35 -22.50 -4.80
C GLN A 107 3.61 -23.42 -5.98
N TYR A 108 3.39 -22.91 -7.21
CA TYR A 108 3.43 -23.70 -8.43
C TYR A 108 4.20 -22.97 -9.51
N TYR A 109 5.44 -23.38 -9.77
CA TYR A 109 6.14 -22.99 -10.97
C TYR A 109 6.97 -24.16 -11.50
N GLU A 110 7.17 -24.20 -12.81
CA GLU A 110 8.03 -25.14 -13.50
C GLU A 110 8.71 -24.41 -14.66
N ASN A 111 10.02 -24.50 -14.72
CA ASN A 111 10.82 -23.96 -15.80
C ASN A 111 12.09 -24.78 -15.99
N SER A 112 12.95 -24.39 -16.94
CA SER A 112 14.20 -25.10 -17.26
C SER A 112 15.21 -25.18 -16.11
N LEU A 113 15.05 -24.38 -15.06
CA LEU A 113 15.97 -24.30 -13.91
C LEU A 113 15.44 -25.04 -12.69
N GLY A 114 14.14 -25.36 -12.65
CA GLY A 114 13.56 -26.08 -11.52
C GLY A 114 12.05 -26.13 -11.53
N GLN A 115 11.53 -26.90 -10.60
CA GLN A 115 10.12 -27.06 -10.32
C GLN A 115 9.87 -26.77 -8.85
N ASN A 116 8.80 -26.05 -8.55
CA ASN A 116 8.29 -25.85 -7.20
C ASN A 116 6.83 -26.27 -7.13
N VAL A 117 6.51 -27.19 -6.23
CA VAL A 117 5.14 -27.59 -5.92
C VAL A 117 5.08 -27.66 -4.39
N VAL A 118 4.71 -26.57 -3.78
CA VAL A 118 4.64 -26.43 -2.31
C VAL A 118 3.29 -25.84 -1.93
N ASP A 119 2.71 -26.41 -0.91
CA ASP A 119 1.48 -25.88 -0.31
C ASP A 119 1.86 -25.03 0.92
N TYR A 120 1.46 -23.77 0.91
CA TYR A 120 1.75 -22.81 1.97
C TYR A 120 0.50 -22.46 2.76
N ASN A 121 0.69 -22.12 4.01
CA ASN A 121 -0.37 -21.54 4.82
C ASN A 121 -0.71 -20.13 4.30
N LYS A 122 -1.96 -19.74 4.48
CA LYS A 122 -2.41 -18.38 4.16
C LYS A 122 -1.57 -17.33 4.89
N THR A 123 -1.21 -16.29 4.17
CA THR A 123 -0.52 -15.13 4.73
C THR A 123 -1.55 -14.22 5.41
N SER A 124 -1.30 -13.90 6.67
CA SER A 124 -2.12 -12.93 7.43
C SER A 124 -1.38 -11.61 7.53
N SER A 125 -2.05 -10.51 7.26
CA SER A 125 -1.51 -9.18 7.49
C SER A 125 -2.48 -8.26 8.21
N ILE A 126 -1.95 -7.51 9.18
CA ILE A 126 -2.66 -6.44 9.89
C ILE A 126 -1.90 -5.16 9.62
N ARG A 127 -2.59 -4.12 9.15
CA ARG A 127 -2.02 -2.78 8.98
C ARG A 127 -2.84 -1.76 9.73
N GLY A 128 -2.15 -0.87 10.42
CA GLY A 128 -2.75 0.29 11.07
C GLY A 128 -1.99 1.55 10.71
N ARG A 129 -2.69 2.64 10.42
CA ARG A 129 -2.08 3.93 10.17
C ARG A 129 -2.86 5.03 10.86
N VAL A 130 -2.15 5.84 11.62
CA VAL A 130 -2.65 7.10 12.19
C VAL A 130 -1.93 8.24 11.51
N SER A 131 -2.66 9.27 11.07
CA SER A 131 -2.05 10.47 10.55
C SER A 131 -2.75 11.73 11.03
N LEU A 132 -1.95 12.74 11.31
CA LEU A 132 -2.37 14.08 11.68
C LEU A 132 -1.85 15.06 10.65
N SER A 133 -2.72 15.83 10.05
CA SER A 133 -2.34 16.85 9.09
C SER A 133 -2.88 18.21 9.51
N ASN A 134 -2.07 19.24 9.31
CA ASN A 134 -2.47 20.61 9.51
C ASN A 134 -2.22 21.40 8.24
N GLY A 135 -3.31 21.89 7.66
CA GLY A 135 -3.28 22.70 6.45
C GLY A 135 -3.23 24.19 6.79
N PHE A 136 -2.41 24.93 6.05
CA PHE A 136 -2.29 26.37 6.11
C PHE A 136 -2.34 26.99 4.72
N ARG A 137 -2.48 28.30 4.61
CA ARG A 137 -2.77 29.02 3.36
C ARG A 137 -1.92 28.62 2.14
N LYS A 138 -0.71 28.13 2.34
CA LYS A 138 0.21 27.81 1.24
C LYS A 138 0.79 26.39 1.31
N GLY A 139 0.23 25.55 2.15
CA GLY A 139 0.76 24.20 2.25
C GLY A 139 0.14 23.39 3.38
N ASN A 140 0.75 22.29 3.68
CA ASN A 140 0.38 21.43 4.79
C ASN A 140 1.58 20.70 5.39
N VAL A 141 1.43 20.31 6.63
CA VAL A 141 2.30 19.36 7.35
C VAL A 141 1.48 18.13 7.65
N ASN A 142 2.06 16.97 7.45
CA ASN A 142 1.43 15.69 7.81
C ASN A 142 2.44 14.85 8.61
N LEU A 143 2.02 14.40 9.78
CA LEU A 143 2.71 13.42 10.61
C LEU A 143 1.93 12.12 10.54
N SER A 144 2.59 11.00 10.29
CA SER A 144 1.93 9.70 10.29
C SER A 144 2.78 8.62 10.93
N LEU A 145 2.11 7.65 11.53
CA LEU A 145 2.67 6.43 12.06
C LEU A 145 1.93 5.25 11.42
N GLU A 146 2.66 4.37 10.78
CA GLU A 146 2.15 3.14 10.19
C GLU A 146 2.77 1.93 10.88
N TYR A 147 1.94 0.96 11.21
CA TYR A 147 2.32 -0.33 11.75
C TYR A 147 1.79 -1.43 10.83
N GLU A 148 2.63 -2.39 10.53
CA GLU A 148 2.26 -3.60 9.80
C GLU A 148 2.76 -4.84 10.55
N SER A 149 1.91 -5.84 10.67
CA SER A 149 2.23 -7.17 11.18
C SER A 149 1.90 -8.21 10.12
N LEU A 150 2.88 -9.04 9.77
CA LEU A 150 2.78 -10.03 8.71
C LEU A 150 3.14 -11.41 9.27
N ILE A 151 2.27 -12.40 9.10
CA ILE A 151 2.45 -13.79 9.52
C ILE A 151 2.41 -14.69 8.29
N ASN A 152 3.24 -15.72 8.26
CA ASN A 152 3.36 -16.65 7.12
C ASN A 152 3.78 -15.92 5.83
N ALA A 153 4.74 -15.02 5.91
CA ALA A 153 5.27 -14.32 4.74
C ALA A 153 5.97 -15.28 3.78
N VAL A 154 5.62 -15.25 2.50
CA VAL A 154 6.25 -16.08 1.47
C VAL A 154 7.21 -15.23 0.64
N TYR A 155 8.37 -15.78 0.32
CA TYR A 155 9.43 -15.11 -0.43
C TYR A 155 10.24 -16.07 -1.28
N PHE A 156 10.88 -15.57 -2.33
CA PHE A 156 11.87 -16.30 -3.11
C PHE A 156 13.28 -16.11 -2.55
N GLN A 157 14.07 -17.17 -2.65
CA GLN A 157 15.52 -17.14 -2.46
C GLN A 157 16.23 -16.99 -3.83
N SER A 158 17.55 -16.75 -3.78
CA SER A 158 18.38 -16.60 -4.98
C SER A 158 18.50 -17.86 -5.83
N ASP A 159 18.22 -19.01 -5.26
CA ASP A 159 18.21 -20.33 -5.92
C ASP A 159 16.85 -20.69 -6.56
N PHE A 160 15.97 -19.71 -6.70
CA PHE A 160 14.59 -19.85 -7.21
C PHE A 160 13.64 -20.63 -6.28
N SER A 161 14.08 -21.12 -5.13
CA SER A 161 13.19 -21.75 -4.16
C SER A 161 12.31 -20.71 -3.49
N SER A 162 11.04 -21.03 -3.28
CA SER A 162 10.16 -20.25 -2.41
C SER A 162 10.22 -20.80 -0.99
N LYS A 163 10.05 -19.92 -0.01
CA LYS A 163 9.97 -20.28 1.40
C LYS A 163 8.91 -19.46 2.11
N GLN A 164 8.36 -20.03 3.16
CA GLN A 164 7.44 -19.36 4.06
C GLN A 164 8.10 -19.14 5.41
N TYR A 165 8.00 -17.92 5.91
CA TYR A 165 8.42 -17.55 7.26
C TYR A 165 7.20 -17.57 8.18
N SER A 166 7.16 -18.53 9.09
CA SER A 166 5.99 -18.80 9.94
C SER A 166 5.85 -17.86 11.13
N GLU A 167 6.93 -17.17 11.50
CA GLU A 167 6.89 -16.21 12.61
C GLU A 167 6.34 -14.85 12.15
N THR A 168 6.07 -13.98 13.11
CA THR A 168 5.54 -12.65 12.84
C THR A 168 6.65 -11.66 12.46
N ILE A 169 6.48 -11.01 11.33
CA ILE A 169 7.29 -9.85 10.93
C ILE A 169 6.51 -8.59 11.30
N GLN A 170 7.16 -7.68 12.01
CA GLN A 170 6.58 -6.39 12.41
C GLN A 170 7.35 -5.26 11.75
N LEU A 171 6.62 -4.30 11.24
CA LEU A 171 7.14 -3.07 10.62
C LEU A 171 6.52 -1.86 11.28
N LEU A 172 7.34 -0.88 11.63
CA LEU A 172 6.90 0.41 12.15
C LEU A 172 7.51 1.52 11.31
N THR A 173 6.66 2.42 10.81
CA THR A 173 7.09 3.48 9.90
C THR A 173 6.50 4.83 10.30
N PRO A 174 7.15 5.59 11.22
CA PRO A 174 6.87 7.00 11.39
C PRO A 174 7.29 7.80 10.16
N SER A 175 6.50 8.79 9.79
CA SER A 175 6.85 9.69 8.68
C SER A 175 6.34 11.11 8.91
N LEU A 176 7.11 12.09 8.43
CA LEU A 176 6.77 13.49 8.39
C LEU A 176 6.84 13.98 6.95
N SER A 177 5.80 14.62 6.48
CA SER A 177 5.80 15.27 5.18
C SER A 177 5.40 16.74 5.29
N TYR A 178 6.03 17.56 4.46
CA TYR A 178 5.79 18.98 4.34
C TYR A 178 5.57 19.35 2.89
N LYS A 179 4.48 20.05 2.60
CA LYS A 179 4.19 20.58 1.27
C LYS A 179 3.96 22.09 1.38
N TYR A 180 4.63 22.84 0.52
CA TYR A 180 4.46 24.29 0.40
C TYR A 180 4.28 24.68 -1.06
N GLU A 181 3.30 25.52 -1.34
CA GLU A 181 3.04 26.03 -2.69
C GLU A 181 2.85 27.54 -2.65
N GLY A 182 3.97 28.25 -2.79
CA GLY A 182 4.01 29.70 -2.89
C GLY A 182 3.88 30.21 -4.34
N LYS A 183 3.91 31.53 -4.49
CA LYS A 183 3.88 32.17 -5.83
C LYS A 183 5.16 31.95 -6.61
N VAL A 184 6.29 31.84 -5.91
CA VAL A 184 7.65 31.74 -6.52
C VAL A 184 8.28 30.39 -6.20
N VAL A 185 8.03 29.84 -5.02
CA VAL A 185 8.63 28.57 -4.54
C VAL A 185 7.55 27.55 -4.32
N LYS A 186 7.82 26.32 -4.76
CA LYS A 186 7.08 25.10 -4.45
C LYS A 186 8.04 24.14 -3.81
N SER A 187 7.64 23.49 -2.72
CA SER A 187 8.46 22.49 -2.06
C SER A 187 7.60 21.34 -1.57
N HIS A 188 8.10 20.14 -1.73
CA HIS A 188 7.53 18.93 -1.15
C HIS A 188 8.66 18.08 -0.58
N SER A 189 8.69 17.92 0.72
CA SER A 189 9.70 17.12 1.42
C SER A 189 9.02 16.05 2.27
N ARG A 190 9.62 14.88 2.33
CA ARG A 190 9.17 13.76 3.14
C ARG A 190 10.37 13.07 3.78
N VAL A 191 10.24 12.76 5.05
CA VAL A 191 11.16 11.95 5.82
C VAL A 191 10.38 10.78 6.38
N LEU A 192 10.93 9.59 6.27
CA LEU A 192 10.39 8.42 6.94
C LEU A 192 11.53 7.60 7.57
N TYR A 193 11.22 6.94 8.66
CA TYR A 193 12.08 6.01 9.35
C TYR A 193 11.39 4.66 9.42
N GLN A 194 12.10 3.58 9.13
CA GLN A 194 11.54 2.23 9.03
C GLN A 194 12.25 1.29 9.99
N ILE A 195 11.48 0.59 10.80
CA ILE A 195 11.96 -0.41 11.74
C ILE A 195 11.31 -1.75 11.36
N SER A 196 12.14 -2.74 11.07
CA SER A 196 11.70 -4.11 10.82
C SER A 196 12.14 -5.02 11.95
N SER A 197 11.32 -5.97 12.36
CA SER A 197 11.73 -7.03 13.30
C SER A 197 12.55 -8.13 12.62
N GLN A 198 12.57 -8.16 11.27
CA GLN A 198 13.24 -9.19 10.47
C GLN A 198 13.87 -8.59 9.21
N ASP A 199 15.01 -7.93 9.38
CA ASP A 199 15.73 -7.27 8.29
C ASP A 199 16.27 -8.24 7.23
N SER A 200 16.50 -9.50 7.60
CA SER A 200 16.96 -10.53 6.67
C SER A 200 15.91 -10.91 5.62
N ILE A 201 14.61 -10.79 5.95
CA ILE A 201 13.48 -11.12 5.07
C ILE A 201 12.86 -9.85 4.50
N TYR A 202 12.76 -8.81 5.33
CA TYR A 202 12.13 -7.54 4.98
C TYR A 202 13.15 -6.40 5.11
N SER A 203 14.19 -6.47 4.26
CA SER A 203 15.25 -5.47 4.24
C SER A 203 14.74 -4.18 3.61
N LEU A 204 14.69 -3.13 4.42
CA LEU A 204 14.26 -1.79 4.05
C LEU A 204 15.31 -0.78 4.50
N PRO A 205 15.49 0.34 3.79
CA PRO A 205 16.31 1.42 4.30
C PRO A 205 15.70 1.99 5.58
N GLU A 206 16.48 2.12 6.64
CA GLU A 206 16.01 2.71 7.90
C GLU A 206 15.53 4.14 7.70
N TRP A 207 16.30 4.93 6.94
CA TRP A 207 15.98 6.31 6.62
C TRP A 207 15.71 6.48 5.13
N VAL A 208 14.61 7.16 4.82
CA VAL A 208 14.33 7.65 3.47
C VAL A 208 13.97 9.13 3.55
N LEU A 209 14.71 9.94 2.80
CA LEU A 209 14.47 11.36 2.65
C LEU A 209 14.19 11.64 1.19
N GLN A 210 13.13 12.37 0.94
CA GLN A 210 12.78 12.86 -0.39
C GLN A 210 12.51 14.34 -0.29
N SER A 211 13.09 15.13 -1.19
CA SER A 211 12.82 16.56 -1.27
C SER A 211 12.76 17.01 -2.72
N ASN A 212 11.68 17.68 -3.06
CA ASN A 212 11.51 18.39 -4.30
C ASN A 212 11.41 19.89 -3.99
N VAL A 213 12.23 20.71 -4.61
CA VAL A 213 12.15 22.16 -4.52
C VAL A 213 12.17 22.74 -5.92
N ALA A 214 11.15 23.52 -6.25
CA ALA A 214 11.00 24.14 -7.56
C ALA A 214 10.73 25.64 -7.45
N PHE A 215 11.25 26.39 -8.40
CA PHE A 215 11.04 27.82 -8.56
C PHE A 215 10.17 28.08 -9.78
N LYS A 216 9.16 28.92 -9.59
CA LYS A 216 8.20 29.35 -10.62
C LYS A 216 8.56 30.75 -11.12
N PHE A 217 8.81 30.87 -12.40
CA PHE A 217 9.10 32.15 -13.06
C PHE A 217 8.04 32.44 -14.11
N ARG A 218 7.77 33.73 -14.30
CA ARG A 218 6.91 34.17 -15.40
C ARG A 218 7.68 35.14 -16.30
N LEU A 219 7.86 34.75 -17.56
CA LEU A 219 8.55 35.52 -18.57
C LEU A 219 7.56 36.17 -19.55
N PHE A 220 8.06 37.08 -20.42
CA PHE A 220 7.32 37.74 -21.49
C PHE A 220 5.96 38.33 -21.01
N LYS A 221 6.03 39.26 -20.04
CA LYS A 221 4.84 39.92 -19.47
C LYS A 221 3.79 38.88 -18.95
N LYS A 222 4.26 37.82 -18.31
CA LYS A 222 3.47 36.70 -17.72
C LYS A 222 2.84 35.74 -18.74
N LYS A 223 3.21 35.79 -20.02
CA LYS A 223 2.69 34.89 -21.07
C LYS A 223 3.26 33.49 -20.99
N VAL A 224 4.51 33.35 -20.50
CA VAL A 224 5.17 32.04 -20.35
C VAL A 224 5.49 31.77 -18.89
N GLY A 225 5.00 30.64 -18.35
CA GLY A 225 5.36 30.13 -17.03
C GLY A 225 6.45 29.08 -17.17
N ILE A 226 7.52 29.21 -16.40
CA ILE A 226 8.60 28.23 -16.30
C ILE A 226 8.67 27.76 -14.85
N GLU A 227 8.76 26.45 -14.66
CA GLU A 227 9.05 25.82 -13.35
C GLU A 227 10.37 25.06 -13.49
N MET A 228 11.34 25.38 -12.65
CA MET A 228 12.64 24.72 -12.59
C MET A 228 12.89 24.27 -11.16
N GLY A 229 13.34 23.05 -10.98
CA GLY A 229 13.52 22.49 -9.65
C GLY A 229 14.58 21.42 -9.59
N VAL A 230 14.80 20.96 -8.35
CA VAL A 230 15.70 19.86 -8.03
C VAL A 230 14.93 18.84 -7.21
N ASP A 231 15.06 17.57 -7.58
CA ASP A 231 14.64 16.42 -6.82
C ASP A 231 15.85 15.77 -6.16
N ALA A 232 15.78 15.57 -4.84
CA ALA A 232 16.81 14.91 -4.07
C ALA A 232 16.20 13.72 -3.33
N TRP A 233 16.91 12.60 -3.38
CA TRP A 233 16.58 11.37 -2.70
C TRP A 233 17.79 10.91 -1.90
N TYR A 234 17.53 10.49 -0.67
CA TYR A 234 18.52 9.83 0.17
C TYR A 234 17.86 8.61 0.83
N PHE A 235 18.56 7.51 0.88
CA PHE A 235 18.20 6.35 1.67
C PHE A 235 19.45 5.71 2.28
N SER A 236 19.30 5.27 3.54
CA SER A 236 20.35 4.56 4.25
C SER A 236 20.62 3.19 3.61
N ASP A 237 21.75 2.62 3.90
CA ASP A 237 22.17 1.33 3.37
C ASP A 237 21.18 0.21 3.72
N TYR A 238 20.83 -0.60 2.73
CA TYR A 238 20.00 -1.78 2.90
C TYR A 238 20.28 -2.82 1.82
N TYR A 239 19.86 -4.05 2.03
CA TYR A 239 19.94 -5.11 1.02
C TYR A 239 18.71 -5.06 0.11
N ALA A 240 18.82 -4.39 -1.02
CA ALA A 240 17.71 -4.35 -1.97
C ALA A 240 17.45 -5.75 -2.54
N ARG A 241 16.18 -6.06 -2.76
CA ARG A 241 15.78 -7.34 -3.35
C ARG A 241 16.32 -7.47 -4.77
N GLY A 242 16.80 -8.66 -5.12
CA GLY A 242 17.14 -9.00 -6.51
C GLY A 242 15.88 -9.34 -7.30
N TYR A 243 16.00 -9.38 -8.62
CA TYR A 243 14.88 -9.69 -9.52
C TYR A 243 15.09 -11.02 -10.23
N LEU A 244 14.06 -11.87 -10.26
CA LEU A 244 14.00 -13.16 -10.95
C LEU A 244 13.11 -13.02 -12.20
N PRO A 245 13.67 -12.81 -13.39
CA PRO A 245 12.89 -12.58 -14.61
C PRO A 245 11.97 -13.75 -14.96
N MET A 246 12.39 -14.98 -14.67
CA MET A 246 11.67 -16.20 -15.06
C MET A 246 10.33 -16.37 -14.33
N VAL A 247 10.24 -15.88 -13.11
CA VAL A 247 8.99 -15.90 -12.30
C VAL A 247 8.39 -14.53 -12.17
N ASN A 248 9.02 -13.51 -12.78
CA ASN A 248 8.62 -12.10 -12.70
C ASN A 248 8.44 -11.63 -11.24
N HIS A 249 9.37 -12.02 -10.38
CA HIS A 249 9.27 -11.74 -8.94
C HIS A 249 10.61 -11.34 -8.32
N MET A 250 10.55 -10.73 -7.13
CA MET A 250 11.73 -10.34 -6.39
C MET A 250 12.16 -11.45 -5.43
N PHE A 251 13.48 -11.59 -5.23
CA PHE A 251 14.06 -12.51 -4.25
C PHE A 251 14.88 -11.79 -3.19
N ILE A 252 15.05 -12.45 -2.04
CA ILE A 252 15.87 -11.94 -0.95
C ILE A 252 17.33 -12.23 -1.24
N GLN A 253 18.18 -11.20 -1.08
CA GLN A 253 19.62 -11.32 -1.18
C GLN A 253 20.30 -10.52 -0.06
N SER A 254 21.51 -10.94 0.33
CA SER A 254 22.33 -10.33 1.37
C SER A 254 23.75 -10.00 0.90
N SER A 255 24.01 -10.11 -0.41
CA SER A 255 25.33 -9.88 -1.01
C SER A 255 25.56 -8.42 -1.40
N ASN A 256 24.53 -7.77 -1.94
CA ASN A 256 24.66 -6.42 -2.47
C ASN A 256 23.87 -5.43 -1.61
N LYS A 257 24.58 -4.50 -1.00
CA LYS A 257 24.04 -3.41 -0.20
C LYS A 257 23.96 -2.15 -1.05
N TYR A 258 22.86 -1.45 -0.98
CA TYR A 258 22.59 -0.21 -1.71
C TYR A 258 22.30 0.89 -0.70
N GLY A 259 22.80 2.09 -0.95
CA GLY A 259 22.57 3.29 -0.14
C GLY A 259 23.21 4.49 -0.83
N ASN A 260 22.91 5.70 -0.34
CA ASN A 260 23.47 6.96 -0.83
C ASN A 260 24.46 7.55 0.20
#